data_33c1b34cf5bf40a181e7bc0da95bd4ef
#
_entry.id   33c1b34cf5bf40a181e7bc0da95bd4ef
#
_cell.length_a   1.000
_cell.length_b   1.000
_cell.length_c   1.000
_cell.angle_alpha   90.00
_cell.angle_beta   90.00
_cell.angle_gamma   90.00
#
_symmetry.space_group_name_H-M   'P 1'
#
loop_
_entity.id
_entity.type
_entity.pdbx_description
1 polymer ?
#
loop_
_entity_poly.entity_id
_entity_poly.type
_entity_poly.pdbx_seq_one_letter_code
_entity_poly.pdbx_strand_id
1 'polypeptide(L)'
;EKENENMARVKSQKSQKRRKAFVRFLPIYILMLPGLIYLFINNYMPLPGLVIAFKQYNAGKGIYGSPWVGLKNFEYLFTTSDAFVITRNTILYNVAFIVINTTLAIAVAIILSELEGKRKKVYQSAILLPNLLSTVIIGYLVFAFFSVENGFINNTILKALGKDPVSWHSEPKYWPFILTFLRIWKGMGYGMVIYLATITGIDPSLYEAAVMDGATKWQQTKHITMPCIKPVLIMMLILDAGKIFYSDFGLFYQATGGIPASLYNVASTFDTYIYKAIQSSAPIGKTAAASFFQSVCCCATILLTNWLVKKVDEDSAII
;
A
#
# COMPACT_ATOMS: atom_id res chain seq x y z
N GLU A 1 -45.40 23.71 -35.86
CA GLU A 1 -46.06 22.44 -35.45
C GLU A 1 -45.25 21.22 -35.90
N LYS A 2 -44.86 21.11 -37.15
CA LYS A 2 -44.04 19.98 -37.71
C LYS A 2 -42.67 19.83 -37.05
N GLU A 3 -42.03 20.88 -36.56
CA GLU A 3 -40.73 20.84 -35.94
C GLU A 3 -40.81 20.29 -34.53
N ASN A 4 -41.89 20.61 -33.80
CA ASN A 4 -42.17 20.05 -32.48
C ASN A 4 -42.52 18.56 -32.50
N GLU A 5 -43.25 18.11 -33.53
CA GLU A 5 -43.55 16.69 -33.77
C GLU A 5 -42.27 15.88 -34.11
N ASN A 6 -41.38 16.42 -34.92
CA ASN A 6 -40.11 15.78 -35.25
C ASN A 6 -39.20 15.67 -34.00
N MET A 7 -39.09 16.70 -33.18
CA MET A 7 -38.35 16.64 -31.91
C MET A 7 -38.93 15.63 -30.94
N ALA A 8 -40.26 15.51 -30.82
CA ALA A 8 -40.92 14.52 -30.00
C ALA A 8 -40.64 13.08 -30.49
N ARG A 9 -40.70 12.84 -31.82
CA ARG A 9 -40.36 11.53 -32.43
C ARG A 9 -38.90 11.15 -32.18
N VAL A 10 -37.94 12.06 -32.34
CA VAL A 10 -36.50 11.82 -32.06
C VAL A 10 -36.26 11.52 -30.60
N LYS A 11 -36.89 12.25 -29.67
CA LYS A 11 -36.79 11.96 -28.21
C LYS A 11 -37.38 10.59 -27.88
N SER A 12 -38.52 10.23 -28.47
CA SER A 12 -39.16 8.92 -28.28
C SER A 12 -38.28 7.77 -28.79
N GLN A 13 -37.69 7.88 -29.97
CA GLN A 13 -36.78 6.88 -30.54
C GLN A 13 -35.50 6.73 -29.71
N LYS A 14 -34.95 7.83 -29.20
CA LYS A 14 -33.76 7.82 -28.31
C LYS A 14 -34.05 7.15 -26.96
N SER A 15 -35.27 7.38 -26.43
CA SER A 15 -35.75 6.72 -25.21
C SER A 15 -35.94 5.21 -25.41
N GLN A 16 -36.56 4.80 -26.51
CA GLN A 16 -36.74 3.37 -26.83
C GLN A 16 -35.41 2.64 -27.06
N LYS A 17 -34.46 3.27 -27.76
CA LYS A 17 -33.09 2.69 -27.91
C LYS A 17 -32.39 2.52 -26.57
N ARG A 18 -32.48 3.51 -25.68
CA ARG A 18 -31.91 3.42 -24.32
C ARG A 18 -32.55 2.29 -23.49
N ARG A 19 -33.90 2.16 -23.55
CA ARG A 19 -34.61 1.10 -22.85
C ARG A 19 -34.25 -0.29 -23.38
N LYS A 20 -34.15 -0.48 -24.71
CA LYS A 20 -33.70 -1.73 -25.33
C LYS A 20 -32.26 -2.07 -24.93
N ALA A 21 -31.35 -1.09 -24.91
CA ALA A 21 -29.99 -1.28 -24.46
C ALA A 21 -29.96 -1.67 -22.97
N PHE A 22 -30.73 -0.98 -22.11
CA PHE A 22 -30.80 -1.31 -20.67
C PHE A 22 -31.28 -2.75 -20.43
N VAL A 23 -32.36 -3.16 -21.11
CA VAL A 23 -32.88 -4.54 -20.97
C VAL A 23 -31.87 -5.58 -21.48
N ARG A 24 -31.14 -5.29 -22.57
CA ARG A 24 -30.08 -6.15 -23.08
C ARG A 24 -28.93 -6.35 -22.08
N PHE A 25 -28.57 -5.30 -21.34
CA PHE A 25 -27.48 -5.32 -20.36
C PHE A 25 -27.96 -5.63 -18.94
N LEU A 26 -29.27 -5.83 -18.72
CA LEU A 26 -29.85 -6.14 -17.42
C LEU A 26 -29.17 -7.32 -16.71
N PRO A 27 -28.83 -8.45 -17.35
CA PRO A 27 -28.12 -9.54 -16.70
C PRO A 27 -26.75 -9.10 -16.15
N ILE A 28 -26.04 -8.22 -16.86
CA ILE A 28 -24.75 -7.69 -16.41
C ILE A 28 -24.93 -6.80 -15.18
N TYR A 29 -25.95 -5.91 -15.19
CA TYR A 29 -26.26 -5.08 -14.03
C TYR A 29 -26.64 -5.90 -12.79
N ILE A 30 -27.40 -6.99 -12.98
CA ILE A 30 -27.76 -7.90 -11.87
C ILE A 30 -26.51 -8.59 -11.31
N LEU A 31 -25.57 -9.02 -12.17
CA LEU A 31 -24.30 -9.61 -11.73
C LEU A 31 -23.40 -8.61 -10.99
N MET A 32 -23.44 -7.33 -11.36
CA MET A 32 -22.66 -6.27 -10.68
C MET A 32 -23.29 -5.83 -9.35
N LEU A 33 -24.60 -6.02 -9.17
CA LEU A 33 -25.36 -5.47 -8.06
C LEU A 33 -24.86 -5.92 -6.68
N PRO A 34 -24.51 -7.20 -6.43
CA PRO A 34 -23.94 -7.62 -5.15
C PRO A 34 -22.63 -6.88 -4.82
N GLY A 35 -21.76 -6.71 -5.81
CA GLY A 35 -20.49 -5.96 -5.64
C GLY A 35 -20.73 -4.47 -5.36
N LEU A 36 -21.68 -3.84 -6.06
CA LEU A 36 -22.05 -2.45 -5.83
C LEU A 36 -22.67 -2.23 -4.45
N ILE A 37 -23.54 -3.14 -4.00
CA ILE A 37 -24.12 -3.09 -2.66
C ILE A 37 -23.02 -3.24 -1.61
N TYR A 38 -22.11 -4.19 -1.77
CA TYR A 38 -20.98 -4.36 -0.88
C TYR A 38 -20.11 -3.10 -0.78
N LEU A 39 -19.76 -2.49 -1.92
CA LEU A 39 -19.00 -1.25 -1.96
C LEU A 39 -19.77 -0.10 -1.28
N PHE A 40 -21.06 0.02 -1.54
CA PHE A 40 -21.87 1.09 -0.96
C PHE A 40 -21.91 0.96 0.58
N ILE A 41 -22.22 -0.23 1.09
CA ILE A 41 -22.32 -0.45 2.54
C ILE A 41 -20.96 -0.25 3.24
N ASN A 42 -19.87 -0.76 2.67
CA ASN A 42 -18.57 -0.77 3.35
C ASN A 42 -17.75 0.51 3.13
N ASN A 43 -17.94 1.23 2.02
CA ASN A 43 -17.12 2.40 1.70
C ASN A 43 -17.90 3.72 1.76
N TYR A 44 -19.17 3.74 1.33
CA TYR A 44 -19.95 4.99 1.28
C TYR A 44 -20.78 5.22 2.55
N MET A 45 -21.39 4.17 3.08
CA MET A 45 -22.22 4.28 4.29
C MET A 45 -21.45 4.76 5.54
N PRO A 46 -20.15 4.47 5.74
CA PRO A 46 -19.36 5.01 6.84
C PRO A 46 -18.93 6.48 6.66
N LEU A 47 -18.99 7.07 5.45
CA LEU A 47 -18.50 8.43 5.19
C LEU A 47 -19.12 9.51 6.10
N PRO A 48 -20.43 9.49 6.46
CA PRO A 48 -20.97 10.41 7.45
C PRO A 48 -20.24 10.35 8.80
N GLY A 49 -19.60 9.22 9.14
CA GLY A 49 -18.76 9.08 10.33
C GLY A 49 -17.53 9.98 10.34
N LEU A 50 -17.05 10.47 9.20
CA LEU A 50 -15.95 11.42 9.12
C LEU A 50 -16.23 12.72 9.90
N VAL A 51 -17.51 13.08 10.07
CA VAL A 51 -17.93 14.25 10.85
C VAL A 51 -17.50 14.13 12.31
N ILE A 52 -17.29 12.92 12.84
CA ILE A 52 -16.81 12.68 14.22
C ILE A 52 -15.47 13.37 14.47
N ALA A 53 -14.60 13.48 13.46
CA ALA A 53 -13.33 14.19 13.56
C ALA A 53 -13.48 15.65 14.02
N PHE A 54 -14.62 16.28 13.74
CA PHE A 54 -14.93 17.68 14.05
C PHE A 54 -15.86 17.86 15.27
N LYS A 55 -16.21 16.75 15.94
CA LYS A 55 -17.15 16.74 17.05
C LYS A 55 -16.51 16.19 18.33
N GLN A 56 -16.97 16.67 19.46
CA GLN A 56 -16.74 16.02 20.75
C GLN A 56 -17.74 14.89 20.90
N TYR A 57 -17.38 13.72 20.38
CA TYR A 57 -18.28 12.58 20.33
C TYR A 57 -18.75 12.13 21.72
N ASN A 58 -20.07 12.00 21.86
CA ASN A 58 -20.73 11.45 23.04
C ASN A 58 -21.64 10.31 22.61
N ALA A 59 -21.39 9.10 23.11
CA ALA A 59 -22.14 7.91 22.73
C ALA A 59 -23.66 8.03 23.00
N GLY A 60 -24.03 8.69 24.08
CA GLY A 60 -25.45 8.91 24.44
C GLY A 60 -26.22 9.86 23.50
N LYS A 61 -25.49 10.76 22.81
CA LYS A 61 -26.08 11.71 21.83
C LYS A 61 -25.92 11.27 20.38
N GLY A 62 -25.13 10.25 20.14
CA GLY A 62 -24.79 9.76 18.80
C GLY A 62 -23.98 10.76 17.97
N ILE A 63 -23.75 10.43 16.69
CA ILE A 63 -22.91 11.24 15.77
C ILE A 63 -23.50 12.62 15.56
N TYR A 64 -24.79 12.71 15.29
CA TYR A 64 -25.45 13.98 14.93
C TYR A 64 -25.74 14.87 16.13
N GLY A 65 -26.08 14.31 17.30
CA GLY A 65 -26.35 15.03 18.52
C GLY A 65 -25.12 15.48 19.32
N SER A 66 -23.95 15.03 18.99
CA SER A 66 -22.71 15.44 19.65
C SER A 66 -22.33 16.88 19.29
N PRO A 67 -21.76 17.67 20.24
CA PRO A 67 -21.41 19.07 20.01
C PRO A 67 -20.27 19.20 19.01
N TRP A 68 -20.33 20.23 18.18
CA TRP A 68 -19.30 20.59 17.21
C TRP A 68 -18.14 21.32 17.89
N VAL A 69 -16.90 20.88 17.66
CA VAL A 69 -15.69 21.48 18.24
C VAL A 69 -14.70 21.97 17.18
N GLY A 70 -15.07 21.92 15.89
CA GLY A 70 -14.22 22.34 14.79
C GLY A 70 -12.92 21.53 14.72
N LEU A 71 -11.78 22.20 14.62
CA LEU A 71 -10.46 21.58 14.46
C LEU A 71 -9.78 21.17 15.78
N LYS A 72 -10.44 21.32 16.93
CA LYS A 72 -9.83 21.02 18.25
C LYS A 72 -9.31 19.59 18.37
N ASN A 73 -9.98 18.64 17.73
CA ASN A 73 -9.52 17.24 17.72
C ASN A 73 -8.24 17.03 16.93
N PHE A 74 -7.86 17.95 16.05
CA PHE A 74 -6.64 17.87 15.25
C PHE A 74 -5.44 18.51 15.94
N GLU A 75 -5.64 19.35 16.95
CA GLU A 75 -4.59 20.12 17.61
C GLU A 75 -3.43 19.23 18.10
N TYR A 76 -3.76 18.06 18.65
CA TYR A 76 -2.74 17.15 19.16
C TYR A 76 -1.79 16.62 18.07
N LEU A 77 -2.22 16.53 16.81
CA LEU A 77 -1.37 16.09 15.69
C LEU A 77 -0.21 17.04 15.40
N PHE A 78 -0.30 18.27 15.91
CA PHE A 78 0.73 19.29 15.69
C PHE A 78 1.44 19.72 16.97
N THR A 79 0.93 19.33 18.14
CA THR A 79 1.43 19.79 19.43
C THR A 79 2.10 18.71 20.26
N THR A 80 1.87 17.43 19.96
CA THR A 80 2.41 16.32 20.77
C THR A 80 3.64 15.68 20.14
N SER A 81 4.57 15.23 21.00
CA SER A 81 5.73 14.43 20.58
C SER A 81 5.32 13.12 19.90
N ASP A 82 4.20 12.53 20.33
CA ASP A 82 3.69 11.28 19.76
C ASP A 82 3.30 11.45 18.29
N ALA A 83 2.63 12.57 17.96
CA ALA A 83 2.27 12.88 16.58
C ALA A 83 3.49 13.02 15.68
N PHE A 84 4.57 13.64 16.16
CA PHE A 84 5.83 13.72 15.44
C PHE A 84 6.43 12.32 15.21
N VAL A 85 6.47 11.47 16.24
CA VAL A 85 7.01 10.10 16.15
C VAL A 85 6.24 9.28 15.12
N ILE A 86 4.91 9.23 15.21
CA ILE A 86 4.08 8.43 14.29
C ILE A 86 4.19 8.93 12.84
N THR A 87 4.20 10.25 12.63
CA THR A 87 4.35 10.85 11.29
C THR A 87 5.71 10.54 10.70
N ARG A 88 6.78 10.81 11.45
CA ARG A 88 8.15 10.51 11.04
C ARG A 88 8.33 9.05 10.66
N ASN A 89 7.91 8.14 11.54
CA ASN A 89 8.06 6.71 11.32
C ASN A 89 7.26 6.27 10.08
N THR A 90 6.00 6.67 9.96
CA THR A 90 5.16 6.29 8.82
C THR A 90 5.80 6.72 7.50
N ILE A 91 6.26 7.97 7.40
CA ILE A 91 6.86 8.49 6.17
C ILE A 91 8.22 7.82 5.89
N LEU A 92 9.13 7.76 6.89
CA LEU A 92 10.46 7.20 6.68
C LEU A 92 10.42 5.73 6.29
N TYR A 93 9.58 4.92 6.96
CA TYR A 93 9.43 3.51 6.58
C TYR A 93 8.85 3.36 5.18
N ASN A 94 7.79 4.11 4.83
CA ASN A 94 7.21 3.98 3.50
C ASN A 94 8.15 4.43 2.40
N VAL A 95 8.89 5.52 2.59
CA VAL A 95 9.94 5.94 1.63
C VAL A 95 10.99 4.85 1.47
N ALA A 96 11.51 4.29 2.58
CA ALA A 96 12.47 3.21 2.53
C ALA A 96 11.89 1.95 1.84
N PHE A 97 10.65 1.59 2.17
CA PHE A 97 9.98 0.44 1.56
C PHE A 97 9.78 0.63 0.06
N ILE A 98 9.30 1.79 -0.39
CA ILE A 98 9.11 2.10 -1.80
C ILE A 98 10.43 1.98 -2.55
N VAL A 99 11.48 2.66 -2.08
CA VAL A 99 12.77 2.69 -2.76
C VAL A 99 13.40 1.30 -2.82
N ILE A 100 13.51 0.62 -1.67
CA ILE A 100 14.22 -0.67 -1.60
C ILE A 100 13.40 -1.77 -2.29
N ASN A 101 12.08 -1.84 -2.04
CA ASN A 101 11.22 -2.86 -2.63
C ASN A 101 11.17 -2.74 -4.16
N THR A 102 10.99 -1.53 -4.69
CA THR A 102 10.96 -1.29 -6.14
C THR A 102 12.28 -1.64 -6.80
N THR A 103 13.41 -1.19 -6.21
CA THR A 103 14.74 -1.48 -6.73
C THR A 103 15.01 -2.99 -6.77
N LEU A 104 14.73 -3.69 -5.68
CA LEU A 104 14.93 -5.15 -5.61
C LEU A 104 13.95 -5.91 -6.51
N ALA A 105 12.69 -5.49 -6.58
CA ALA A 105 11.70 -6.12 -7.45
C ALA A 105 12.09 -6.03 -8.92
N ILE A 106 12.58 -4.87 -9.38
CA ILE A 106 13.08 -4.67 -10.74
C ILE A 106 14.34 -5.50 -10.97
N ALA A 107 15.32 -5.46 -10.07
CA ALA A 107 16.55 -6.23 -10.20
C ALA A 107 16.28 -7.73 -10.32
N VAL A 108 15.41 -8.26 -9.46
CA VAL A 108 15.02 -9.68 -9.50
C VAL A 108 14.21 -10.01 -10.75
N ALA A 109 13.31 -9.11 -11.20
CA ALA A 109 12.57 -9.30 -12.45
C ALA A 109 13.49 -9.38 -13.66
N ILE A 110 14.53 -8.54 -13.75
CA ILE A 110 15.54 -8.57 -14.80
C ILE A 110 16.31 -9.89 -14.76
N ILE A 111 16.78 -10.31 -13.59
CA ILE A 111 17.49 -11.59 -13.44
C ILE A 111 16.61 -12.78 -13.85
N LEU A 112 15.32 -12.76 -13.44
CA LEU A 112 14.38 -13.83 -13.80
C LEU A 112 13.99 -13.80 -15.29
N SER A 113 14.04 -12.65 -15.95
CA SER A 113 13.75 -12.56 -17.39
C SER A 113 14.81 -13.28 -18.24
N GLU A 114 16.05 -13.34 -17.75
CA GLU A 114 17.15 -14.07 -18.39
C GLU A 114 17.07 -15.60 -18.21
N LEU A 115 16.22 -16.07 -17.29
CA LEU A 115 16.05 -17.50 -17.03
C LEU A 115 14.95 -18.09 -17.90
N GLU A 116 15.14 -19.36 -18.30
CA GLU A 116 14.18 -20.08 -19.13
C GLU A 116 13.62 -21.34 -18.43
N GLY A 117 12.51 -21.81 -18.95
CA GLY A 117 11.93 -23.10 -18.61
C GLY A 117 11.48 -23.25 -17.14
N LYS A 118 11.74 -24.44 -16.58
CA LYS A 118 11.31 -24.81 -15.22
C LYS A 118 11.98 -23.97 -14.12
N ARG A 119 13.24 -23.57 -14.32
CA ARG A 119 13.99 -22.80 -13.32
C ARG A 119 13.35 -21.45 -13.05
N LYS A 120 12.93 -20.72 -14.10
CA LYS A 120 12.21 -19.45 -13.96
C LYS A 120 10.97 -19.60 -13.08
N LYS A 121 10.14 -20.62 -13.36
CA LYS A 121 8.91 -20.88 -12.61
C LYS A 121 9.17 -21.19 -11.13
N VAL A 122 10.18 -22.01 -10.83
CA VAL A 122 10.54 -22.37 -9.46
C VAL A 122 10.99 -21.14 -8.67
N TYR A 123 11.92 -20.34 -9.19
CA TYR A 123 12.35 -19.12 -8.50
C TYR A 123 11.26 -18.10 -8.36
N GLN A 124 10.45 -17.88 -9.40
CA GLN A 124 9.30 -16.99 -9.33
C GLN A 124 8.31 -17.39 -8.21
N SER A 125 7.99 -18.68 -8.13
CA SER A 125 7.10 -19.20 -7.08
C SER A 125 7.72 -19.08 -5.68
N ALA A 126 9.01 -19.39 -5.53
CA ALA A 126 9.71 -19.30 -4.25
C ALA A 126 9.77 -17.85 -3.72
N ILE A 127 10.02 -16.88 -4.61
CA ILE A 127 10.08 -15.45 -4.24
C ILE A 127 8.67 -14.88 -3.94
N LEU A 128 7.64 -15.42 -4.57
CA LEU A 128 6.26 -15.01 -4.34
C LEU A 128 5.67 -15.62 -3.06
N LEU A 129 6.17 -16.76 -2.60
CA LEU A 129 5.64 -17.52 -1.45
C LEU A 129 5.49 -16.67 -0.17
N PRO A 130 6.47 -15.83 0.25
CA PRO A 130 6.34 -15.02 1.45
C PRO A 130 5.15 -14.05 1.41
N ASN A 131 4.74 -13.59 0.24
CA ASN A 131 3.59 -12.69 0.10
C ASN A 131 2.27 -13.35 0.52
N LEU A 132 2.17 -14.67 0.38
CA LEU A 132 0.98 -15.45 0.74
C LEU A 132 0.86 -15.68 2.26
N LEU A 133 1.93 -15.46 3.02
CA LEU A 133 1.89 -15.61 4.47
C LEU A 133 1.10 -14.48 5.13
N SER A 134 0.23 -14.83 6.07
CA SER A 134 -0.46 -13.82 6.87
C SER A 134 0.54 -13.09 7.78
N THR A 135 0.23 -11.85 8.13
CA THR A 135 1.07 -11.05 9.05
C THR A 135 1.15 -11.65 10.45
N VAL A 136 0.12 -12.40 10.86
CA VAL A 136 0.12 -13.15 12.14
C VAL A 136 1.18 -14.25 12.12
N ILE A 137 1.27 -15.02 11.03
CA ILE A 137 2.33 -16.05 10.87
C ILE A 137 3.70 -15.40 10.91
N ILE A 138 3.86 -14.23 10.28
CA ILE A 138 5.13 -13.47 10.34
C ILE A 138 5.45 -13.08 11.79
N GLY A 139 4.47 -12.65 12.58
CA GLY A 139 4.66 -12.36 14.01
C GLY A 139 5.18 -13.58 14.79
N TYR A 140 4.61 -14.76 14.54
CA TYR A 140 5.10 -16.02 15.14
C TYR A 140 6.50 -16.40 14.66
N LEU A 141 6.82 -16.18 13.39
CA LEU A 141 8.19 -16.38 12.89
C LEU A 141 9.18 -15.45 13.58
N VAL A 142 8.84 -14.16 13.71
CA VAL A 142 9.66 -13.20 14.46
C VAL A 142 9.86 -13.66 15.89
N PHE A 143 8.81 -14.09 16.58
CA PHE A 143 8.92 -14.65 17.93
C PHE A 143 9.84 -15.88 17.98
N ALA A 144 9.69 -16.82 17.04
CA ALA A 144 10.53 -18.02 16.97
C ALA A 144 12.01 -17.70 16.70
N PHE A 145 12.31 -16.61 15.97
CA PHE A 145 13.68 -16.22 15.71
C PHE A 145 14.28 -15.32 16.79
N PHE A 146 13.50 -14.36 17.34
CA PHE A 146 13.98 -13.26 18.18
C PHE A 146 13.56 -13.37 19.65
N SER A 147 12.88 -14.44 20.09
CA SER A 147 12.60 -14.67 21.53
C SER A 147 13.90 -14.76 22.32
N VAL A 148 13.91 -14.16 23.51
CA VAL A 148 15.11 -14.14 24.38
C VAL A 148 15.46 -15.56 24.84
N GLU A 149 14.45 -16.30 25.31
CA GLU A 149 14.65 -17.61 25.93
C GLU A 149 14.77 -18.74 24.90
N ASN A 150 13.90 -18.74 23.88
CA ASN A 150 13.75 -19.84 22.93
C ASN A 150 14.06 -19.47 21.47
N GLY A 151 14.50 -18.22 21.21
CA GLY A 151 14.72 -17.73 19.86
C GLY A 151 15.91 -18.40 19.17
N PHE A 152 15.73 -18.77 17.92
CA PHE A 152 16.76 -19.41 17.11
C PHE A 152 18.06 -18.60 17.04
N ILE A 153 17.95 -17.27 16.91
CA ILE A 153 19.12 -16.39 16.80
C ILE A 153 19.94 -16.42 18.10
N ASN A 154 19.30 -16.29 19.25
CA ASN A 154 20.00 -16.31 20.55
C ASN A 154 20.59 -17.69 20.85
N ASN A 155 19.79 -18.74 20.72
CA ASN A 155 20.19 -20.09 21.19
C ASN A 155 21.04 -20.86 20.20
N THR A 156 21.02 -20.51 18.91
CA THR A 156 21.81 -21.20 17.89
C THR A 156 22.93 -20.32 17.36
N ILE A 157 22.60 -19.13 16.82
CA ILE A 157 23.58 -18.28 16.13
C ILE A 157 24.51 -17.58 17.13
N LEU A 158 23.96 -16.81 18.09
CA LEU A 158 24.77 -16.04 19.03
C LEU A 158 25.55 -16.96 19.97
N LYS A 159 24.93 -18.05 20.43
CA LYS A 159 25.60 -19.06 21.23
C LYS A 159 26.76 -19.72 20.49
N ALA A 160 26.60 -20.08 19.23
CA ALA A 160 27.67 -20.62 18.38
C ALA A 160 28.82 -19.62 18.16
N LEU A 161 28.52 -18.32 18.17
CA LEU A 161 29.49 -17.24 18.05
C LEU A 161 30.08 -16.78 19.39
N GLY A 162 29.73 -17.45 20.51
CA GLY A 162 30.17 -17.08 21.84
C GLY A 162 29.70 -15.72 22.34
N LYS A 163 28.57 -15.24 21.83
CA LYS A 163 27.97 -13.95 22.22
C LYS A 163 26.80 -14.12 23.17
N ASP A 164 26.61 -13.12 24.03
CA ASP A 164 25.50 -13.09 24.98
C ASP A 164 24.13 -12.96 24.27
N PRO A 165 23.08 -13.52 24.89
CA PRO A 165 21.71 -13.38 24.37
C PRO A 165 21.29 -11.91 24.32
N VAL A 166 20.61 -11.50 23.25
CA VAL A 166 20.10 -10.15 23.06
C VAL A 166 18.60 -10.11 23.37
N SER A 167 18.19 -9.14 24.20
CA SER A 167 16.78 -8.84 24.45
C SER A 167 16.22 -7.98 23.32
N TRP A 168 15.95 -8.58 22.18
CA TRP A 168 15.58 -7.90 20.94
C TRP A 168 14.44 -6.89 21.09
N HIS A 169 13.38 -7.22 21.86
CA HIS A 169 12.25 -6.30 22.10
C HIS A 169 12.58 -5.13 23.04
N SER A 170 13.72 -5.16 23.72
CA SER A 170 14.21 -4.07 24.56
C SER A 170 15.26 -3.21 23.85
N GLU A 171 15.68 -3.59 22.64
CA GLU A 171 16.72 -2.93 21.85
C GLU A 171 16.16 -2.28 20.57
N PRO A 172 15.70 -1.02 20.64
CA PRO A 172 15.03 -0.35 19.52
C PRO A 172 15.88 -0.24 18.24
N LYS A 173 17.21 -0.19 18.38
CA LYS A 173 18.16 0.03 17.28
C LYS A 173 18.09 -1.01 16.14
N TYR A 174 17.67 -2.24 16.45
CA TYR A 174 17.60 -3.32 15.47
C TYR A 174 16.27 -3.31 14.68
N TRP A 175 15.20 -2.76 15.24
CA TRP A 175 13.86 -2.89 14.70
C TRP A 175 13.62 -2.21 13.36
N PRO A 176 14.21 -1.04 13.06
CA PRO A 176 14.10 -0.46 11.72
C PRO A 176 14.59 -1.41 10.62
N PHE A 177 15.68 -2.13 10.87
CA PHE A 177 16.23 -3.11 9.92
C PHE A 177 15.37 -4.36 9.84
N ILE A 178 14.91 -4.90 10.98
CA ILE A 178 14.06 -6.08 11.04
C ILE A 178 12.74 -5.83 10.30
N LEU A 179 12.05 -4.74 10.59
CA LEU A 179 10.79 -4.38 9.96
C LEU A 179 10.95 -4.13 8.46
N THR A 180 12.03 -3.46 8.06
CA THR A 180 12.35 -3.23 6.65
C THR A 180 12.62 -4.53 5.91
N PHE A 181 13.43 -5.42 6.49
CA PHE A 181 13.69 -6.74 5.93
C PHE A 181 12.40 -7.55 5.75
N LEU A 182 11.58 -7.65 6.79
CA LEU A 182 10.33 -8.40 6.76
C LEU A 182 9.36 -7.87 5.70
N ARG A 183 9.26 -6.53 5.59
CA ARG A 183 8.39 -5.88 4.61
C ARG A 183 8.83 -6.16 3.18
N ILE A 184 10.14 -6.07 2.93
CA ILE A 184 10.73 -6.32 1.61
C ILE A 184 10.62 -7.80 1.26
N TRP A 185 11.03 -8.69 2.17
CA TRP A 185 10.93 -10.13 1.99
C TRP A 185 9.50 -10.58 1.63
N LYS A 186 8.50 -10.00 2.30
CA LYS A 186 7.09 -10.28 2.03
C LYS A 186 6.61 -9.62 0.72
N GLY A 187 6.98 -8.37 0.45
CA GLY A 187 6.38 -7.55 -0.61
C GLY A 187 7.04 -7.66 -1.98
N MET A 188 8.34 -7.94 -2.01
CA MET A 188 9.16 -7.92 -3.22
C MET A 188 8.62 -8.84 -4.33
N GLY A 189 8.12 -10.03 -3.97
CA GLY A 189 7.63 -11.02 -4.92
C GLY A 189 6.47 -10.52 -5.78
N TYR A 190 5.55 -9.73 -5.20
CA TYR A 190 4.42 -9.17 -5.95
C TYR A 190 4.89 -8.12 -6.98
N GLY A 191 5.75 -7.18 -6.56
CA GLY A 191 6.33 -6.17 -7.45
C GLY A 191 7.15 -6.81 -8.57
N MET A 192 7.96 -7.81 -8.24
CA MET A 192 8.75 -8.58 -9.21
C MET A 192 7.88 -9.20 -10.31
N VAL A 193 6.70 -9.77 -9.98
CA VAL A 193 5.80 -10.37 -11.00
C VAL A 193 5.30 -9.31 -11.98
N ILE A 194 4.94 -8.11 -11.50
CA ILE A 194 4.46 -7.02 -12.35
C ILE A 194 5.56 -6.59 -13.33
N TYR A 195 6.78 -6.33 -12.83
CA TYR A 195 7.89 -5.94 -13.70
C TYR A 195 8.33 -7.06 -14.64
N LEU A 196 8.34 -8.31 -14.17
CA LEU A 196 8.65 -9.45 -15.01
C LEU A 196 7.64 -9.63 -16.16
N ALA A 197 6.34 -9.43 -15.90
CA ALA A 197 5.31 -9.47 -16.92
C ALA A 197 5.54 -8.38 -17.98
N THR A 198 5.88 -7.16 -17.54
CA THR A 198 6.20 -6.05 -18.44
C THR A 198 7.43 -6.35 -19.29
N ILE A 199 8.51 -6.86 -18.69
CA ILE A 199 9.76 -7.21 -19.41
C ILE A 199 9.51 -8.30 -20.44
N THR A 200 8.74 -9.33 -20.08
CA THR A 200 8.42 -10.43 -21.02
C THR A 200 7.48 -10.02 -22.16
N GLY A 201 6.83 -8.86 -22.07
CA GLY A 201 6.03 -8.28 -23.12
C GLY A 201 6.80 -7.39 -24.10
N ILE A 202 8.09 -7.13 -23.87
CA ILE A 202 8.95 -6.36 -24.79
C ILE A 202 9.23 -7.20 -26.02
N ASP A 203 9.20 -6.56 -27.22
CA ASP A 203 9.48 -7.24 -28.48
C ASP A 203 10.90 -7.84 -28.48
N PRO A 204 11.06 -9.17 -28.65
CA PRO A 204 12.36 -9.83 -28.69
C PRO A 204 13.29 -9.28 -29.78
N SER A 205 12.74 -8.78 -30.89
CA SER A 205 13.53 -8.23 -32.00
C SER A 205 14.44 -7.07 -31.58
N LEU A 206 14.05 -6.29 -30.56
CA LEU A 206 14.87 -5.22 -30.00
C LEU A 206 16.15 -5.75 -29.35
N TYR A 207 16.04 -6.90 -28.67
CA TYR A 207 17.18 -7.54 -28.03
C TYR A 207 18.08 -8.25 -29.06
N GLU A 208 17.48 -8.86 -30.08
CA GLU A 208 18.23 -9.51 -31.19
C GLU A 208 19.06 -8.47 -31.96
N ALA A 209 18.46 -7.33 -32.33
CA ALA A 209 19.18 -6.24 -32.97
C ALA A 209 20.33 -5.72 -32.11
N ALA A 210 20.12 -5.52 -30.82
CA ALA A 210 21.16 -5.07 -29.91
C ALA A 210 22.29 -6.07 -29.76
N VAL A 211 22.00 -7.38 -29.81
CA VAL A 211 23.03 -8.43 -29.81
C VAL A 211 23.85 -8.37 -31.09
N MET A 212 23.25 -8.16 -32.27
CA MET A 212 23.93 -8.00 -33.52
C MET A 212 24.86 -6.78 -33.55
N ASP A 213 24.46 -5.71 -32.83
CA ASP A 213 25.24 -4.48 -32.62
C ASP A 213 26.35 -4.66 -31.53
N GLY A 214 26.49 -5.85 -30.94
CA GLY A 214 27.49 -6.15 -29.92
C GLY A 214 27.16 -5.60 -28.52
N ALA A 215 25.92 -5.26 -28.25
CA ALA A 215 25.50 -4.71 -26.92
C ALA A 215 25.58 -5.78 -25.83
N THR A 216 26.23 -5.43 -24.73
CA THR A 216 26.27 -6.26 -23.51
C THR A 216 24.90 -6.33 -22.82
N LYS A 217 24.68 -7.32 -21.96
CA LYS A 217 23.43 -7.47 -21.18
C LYS A 217 23.10 -6.22 -20.36
N TRP A 218 24.12 -5.58 -19.79
CA TRP A 218 23.94 -4.31 -19.06
C TRP A 218 23.46 -3.17 -19.98
N GLN A 219 24.00 -3.07 -21.19
CA GLN A 219 23.57 -2.09 -22.19
C GLN A 219 22.14 -2.36 -22.66
N GLN A 220 21.77 -3.63 -22.90
CA GLN A 220 20.39 -4.03 -23.20
C GLN A 220 19.43 -3.65 -22.07
N THR A 221 19.81 -3.95 -20.82
CA THR A 221 19.01 -3.57 -19.64
C THR A 221 18.84 -2.06 -19.56
N LYS A 222 19.89 -1.29 -19.69
CA LYS A 222 19.88 0.17 -19.55
C LYS A 222 19.10 0.88 -20.67
N HIS A 223 19.26 0.44 -21.92
CA HIS A 223 18.75 1.17 -23.10
C HIS A 223 17.49 0.56 -23.71
N ILE A 224 17.13 -0.69 -23.39
CA ILE A 224 15.90 -1.34 -23.85
C ILE A 224 14.97 -1.62 -22.67
N THR A 225 15.40 -2.45 -21.71
CA THR A 225 14.53 -2.91 -20.64
C THR A 225 14.03 -1.74 -19.76
N MET A 226 14.95 -0.91 -19.24
CA MET A 226 14.58 0.18 -18.32
C MET A 226 13.66 1.23 -18.95
N PRO A 227 13.90 1.72 -20.18
CA PRO A 227 12.96 2.60 -20.86
C PRO A 227 11.59 1.98 -21.09
N CYS A 228 11.51 0.71 -21.49
CA CYS A 228 10.26 0.01 -21.75
C CYS A 228 9.41 -0.22 -20.49
N ILE A 229 10.04 -0.45 -19.32
CA ILE A 229 9.31 -0.62 -18.06
C ILE A 229 9.00 0.71 -17.36
N LYS A 230 9.58 1.82 -17.80
CA LYS A 230 9.43 3.14 -17.16
C LYS A 230 7.98 3.55 -16.93
N PRO A 231 7.02 3.39 -17.86
CA PRO A 231 5.62 3.77 -17.63
C PRO A 231 5.00 2.98 -16.46
N VAL A 232 5.25 1.67 -16.40
CA VAL A 232 4.74 0.82 -15.30
C VAL A 232 5.42 1.17 -13.98
N LEU A 233 6.73 1.46 -13.98
CA LEU A 233 7.46 1.92 -12.81
C LEU A 233 6.85 3.22 -12.27
N ILE A 234 6.60 4.21 -13.12
CA ILE A 234 6.01 5.49 -12.72
C ILE A 234 4.61 5.27 -12.14
N MET A 235 3.77 4.48 -12.81
CA MET A 235 2.43 4.15 -12.33
C MET A 235 2.46 3.51 -10.94
N MET A 236 3.35 2.52 -10.71
CA MET A 236 3.50 1.87 -9.40
C MET A 236 3.99 2.86 -8.34
N LEU A 237 4.94 3.74 -8.66
CA LEU A 237 5.42 4.77 -7.74
C LEU A 237 4.31 5.78 -7.36
N ILE A 238 3.44 6.18 -8.29
CA ILE A 238 2.29 7.04 -7.97
C ILE A 238 1.33 6.33 -7.01
N LEU A 239 1.01 5.05 -7.26
CA LEU A 239 0.12 4.27 -6.40
C LEU A 239 0.70 4.06 -4.99
N ASP A 240 2.00 3.81 -4.89
CA ASP A 240 2.69 3.66 -3.61
C ASP A 240 2.82 4.99 -2.86
N ALA A 241 3.13 6.08 -3.56
CA ALA A 241 3.16 7.43 -2.99
C ALA A 241 1.78 7.85 -2.46
N GLY A 242 0.69 7.45 -3.13
CA GLY A 242 -0.67 7.66 -2.66
C GLY A 242 -0.99 7.00 -1.32
N LYS A 243 -0.18 6.03 -0.89
CA LYS A 243 -0.31 5.33 0.39
C LYS A 243 0.77 5.70 1.40
N ILE A 244 1.55 6.76 1.17
CA ILE A 244 2.73 7.09 1.97
C ILE A 244 2.42 7.35 3.46
N PHE A 245 1.20 7.78 3.78
CA PHE A 245 0.74 7.99 5.16
C PHE A 245 0.04 6.76 5.75
N TYR A 246 -0.19 5.68 4.98
CA TYR A 246 -0.65 4.39 5.50
C TYR A 246 0.53 3.47 5.78
N SER A 247 0.45 2.71 6.85
CA SER A 247 1.45 1.69 7.18
C SER A 247 0.87 0.28 7.09
N ASP A 248 1.73 -0.72 6.98
CA ASP A 248 1.32 -2.12 7.12
C ASP A 248 1.07 -2.43 8.61
N PHE A 249 -0.13 -2.02 9.11
CA PHE A 249 -0.54 -2.24 10.50
C PHE A 249 -0.21 -3.65 10.98
N GLY A 250 -0.59 -4.67 10.17
CA GLY A 250 -0.41 -6.06 10.55
C GLY A 250 1.05 -6.41 10.77
N LEU A 251 1.94 -5.95 9.91
CA LEU A 251 3.38 -6.18 10.06
C LEU A 251 3.93 -5.51 11.32
N PHE A 252 3.70 -4.20 11.47
CA PHE A 252 4.23 -3.45 12.62
C PHE A 252 3.71 -3.99 13.95
N TYR A 253 2.40 -4.26 14.03
CA TYR A 253 1.77 -4.71 15.25
C TYR A 253 2.15 -6.15 15.61
N GLN A 254 2.11 -7.08 14.66
CA GLN A 254 2.37 -8.49 14.93
C GLN A 254 3.85 -8.80 15.11
N ALA A 255 4.73 -8.24 14.27
CA ALA A 255 6.16 -8.49 14.38
C ALA A 255 6.75 -7.99 15.71
N THR A 256 6.25 -6.85 16.22
CA THR A 256 6.74 -6.29 17.50
C THR A 256 6.05 -6.84 18.74
N GLY A 257 5.04 -7.71 18.59
CA GLY A 257 4.24 -8.21 19.72
C GLY A 257 3.36 -7.13 20.35
N GLY A 258 2.74 -6.26 19.53
CA GLY A 258 1.81 -5.23 20.00
C GLY A 258 2.48 -3.87 20.31
N ILE A 259 3.67 -3.63 19.83
CA ILE A 259 4.47 -2.40 20.04
C ILE A 259 4.64 -2.10 21.54
N PRO A 260 5.53 -2.79 22.26
CA PRO A 260 5.85 -2.48 23.65
C PRO A 260 6.42 -1.07 23.77
N ALA A 261 6.37 -0.51 24.99
CA ALA A 261 6.83 0.87 25.26
C ALA A 261 8.29 1.10 24.83
N SER A 262 9.15 0.10 24.94
CA SER A 262 10.55 0.12 24.49
C SER A 262 10.69 0.39 22.99
N LEU A 263 9.74 -0.08 22.17
CA LEU A 263 9.77 0.07 20.71
C LEU A 263 8.88 1.19 20.18
N TYR A 264 8.20 1.93 21.07
CA TYR A 264 7.26 2.98 20.67
C TYR A 264 7.88 3.97 19.68
N ASN A 265 9.07 4.48 19.99
CA ASN A 265 9.74 5.51 19.19
C ASN A 265 10.16 5.05 17.79
N VAL A 266 10.31 3.74 17.56
CA VAL A 266 10.79 3.18 16.27
C VAL A 266 9.75 2.40 15.51
N ALA A 267 8.68 1.92 16.18
CA ALA A 267 7.68 1.06 15.53
C ALA A 267 6.27 1.65 15.49
N SER A 268 5.99 2.74 16.23
CA SER A 268 4.67 3.37 16.18
C SER A 268 4.48 4.13 14.87
N THR A 269 3.35 3.87 14.20
CA THR A 269 2.91 4.49 12.96
C THR A 269 1.48 4.99 13.12
N PHE A 270 0.93 5.74 12.16
CA PHE A 270 -0.45 6.21 12.22
C PHE A 270 -1.45 5.07 12.48
N ASP A 271 -1.38 3.99 11.71
CA ASP A 271 -2.35 2.89 11.80
C ASP A 271 -2.25 2.17 13.14
N THR A 272 -1.04 1.95 13.66
CA THR A 272 -0.84 1.32 14.97
C THR A 272 -1.27 2.23 16.12
N TYR A 273 -1.07 3.52 15.99
CA TYR A 273 -1.53 4.53 16.97
C TYR A 273 -3.06 4.58 17.01
N ILE A 274 -3.72 4.68 15.85
CA ILE A 274 -5.18 4.69 15.74
C ILE A 274 -5.77 3.43 16.39
N TYR A 275 -5.22 2.27 16.09
CA TYR A 275 -5.67 1.00 16.67
C TYR A 275 -5.55 0.97 18.20
N LYS A 276 -4.38 1.34 18.73
CA LYS A 276 -4.17 1.42 20.19
C LYS A 276 -5.08 2.46 20.85
N ALA A 277 -5.31 3.60 20.21
CA ALA A 277 -6.21 4.62 20.71
C ALA A 277 -7.66 4.10 20.83
N ILE A 278 -8.11 3.30 19.87
CA ILE A 278 -9.43 2.65 19.93
C ILE A 278 -9.50 1.67 21.12
N GLN A 279 -8.45 0.85 21.32
CA GLN A 279 -8.40 -0.12 22.41
C GLN A 279 -8.32 0.51 23.80
N SER A 280 -7.62 1.64 23.92
CA SER A 280 -7.41 2.33 25.21
C SER A 280 -8.55 3.26 25.61
N SER A 281 -9.71 3.22 24.96
CA SER A 281 -10.83 4.12 25.21
C SER A 281 -10.46 5.62 25.08
N ALA A 282 -9.48 5.93 24.22
CA ALA A 282 -9.14 7.32 23.88
C ALA A 282 -10.34 8.04 23.25
N PRO A 283 -10.41 9.37 23.33
CA PRO A 283 -11.51 10.13 22.73
C PRO A 283 -11.65 9.83 21.24
N ILE A 284 -12.78 9.22 20.87
CA ILE A 284 -13.06 8.78 19.48
C ILE A 284 -12.88 9.93 18.47
N GLY A 285 -13.20 11.17 18.86
CA GLY A 285 -12.99 12.35 18.02
C GLY A 285 -11.54 12.56 17.61
N LYS A 286 -10.57 12.35 18.52
CA LYS A 286 -9.12 12.45 18.21
C LYS A 286 -8.68 11.34 17.28
N THR A 287 -9.14 10.11 17.52
CA THR A 287 -8.83 8.96 16.66
C THR A 287 -9.39 9.14 15.24
N ALA A 288 -10.63 9.64 15.15
CA ALA A 288 -11.25 9.98 13.86
C ALA A 288 -10.51 11.13 13.16
N ALA A 289 -10.01 12.13 13.91
CA ALA A 289 -9.19 13.21 13.36
C ALA A 289 -7.86 12.71 12.78
N ALA A 290 -7.20 11.74 13.44
CA ALA A 290 -5.98 11.13 12.91
C ALA A 290 -6.25 10.41 11.59
N SER A 291 -7.30 9.58 11.53
CA SER A 291 -7.66 8.86 10.30
C SER A 291 -8.07 9.81 9.17
N PHE A 292 -8.79 10.88 9.48
CA PHE A 292 -9.16 11.91 8.51
C PHE A 292 -7.93 12.63 7.97
N PHE A 293 -7.03 13.08 8.86
CA PHE A 293 -5.78 13.73 8.49
C PHE A 293 -4.93 12.84 7.59
N GLN A 294 -4.74 11.58 7.96
CA GLN A 294 -4.03 10.57 7.16
C GLN A 294 -4.61 10.47 5.75
N SER A 295 -5.95 10.38 5.63
CA SER A 295 -6.63 10.27 4.33
C SER A 295 -6.48 11.54 3.47
N VAL A 296 -6.56 12.72 4.08
CA VAL A 296 -6.35 14.01 3.38
C VAL A 296 -4.91 14.12 2.89
N CYS A 297 -3.94 13.78 3.72
CA CYS A 297 -2.53 13.77 3.34
C CYS A 297 -2.25 12.81 2.20
N CYS A 298 -2.82 11.60 2.22
CA CYS A 298 -2.70 10.64 1.12
C CYS A 298 -3.31 11.18 -0.18
N CYS A 299 -4.50 11.76 -0.10
CA CYS A 299 -5.15 12.39 -1.26
C CYS A 299 -4.29 13.51 -1.84
N ALA A 300 -3.79 14.40 -0.99
CA ALA A 300 -2.89 15.48 -1.42
C ALA A 300 -1.60 14.94 -2.05
N THR A 301 -1.02 13.88 -1.48
CA THR A 301 0.21 13.28 -2.00
C THR A 301 0.00 12.64 -3.37
N ILE A 302 -1.11 11.89 -3.58
CA ILE A 302 -1.37 11.27 -4.89
C ILE A 302 -1.60 12.32 -5.97
N LEU A 303 -2.35 13.40 -5.66
CA LEU A 303 -2.58 14.49 -6.60
C LEU A 303 -1.28 15.23 -6.94
N LEU A 304 -0.45 15.51 -5.93
CA LEU A 304 0.84 16.17 -6.11
C LEU A 304 1.79 15.31 -6.94
N THR A 305 1.88 14.02 -6.63
CA THR A 305 2.75 13.07 -7.35
C THR A 305 2.30 12.94 -8.80
N ASN A 306 0.99 12.80 -9.04
CA ASN A 306 0.45 12.72 -10.40
C ASN A 306 0.70 14.03 -11.19
N TRP A 307 0.54 15.19 -10.57
CA TRP A 307 0.84 16.48 -11.20
C TRP A 307 2.34 16.62 -11.54
N LEU A 308 3.23 16.16 -10.67
CA LEU A 308 4.67 16.16 -10.95
C LEU A 308 5.01 15.24 -12.12
N VAL A 309 4.42 14.05 -12.15
CA VAL A 309 4.62 13.09 -13.25
C VAL A 309 4.10 13.68 -14.56
N LYS A 310 2.92 14.29 -14.58
CA LYS A 310 2.35 14.92 -15.79
C LYS A 310 3.25 15.99 -16.40
N LYS A 311 4.04 16.68 -15.57
CA LYS A 311 5.04 17.65 -16.06
C LYS A 311 6.26 17.03 -16.71
N VAL A 312 6.61 15.80 -16.34
CA VAL A 312 7.82 15.10 -16.81
C VAL A 312 7.49 14.14 -17.95
N ASP A 313 6.35 13.48 -17.89
CA ASP A 313 5.91 12.44 -18.82
C ASP A 313 4.37 12.39 -18.81
N GLU A 314 3.73 13.08 -19.74
CA GLU A 314 2.27 13.24 -19.78
C GLU A 314 1.57 11.89 -19.99
N ASP A 315 2.16 11.00 -20.78
CA ASP A 315 1.59 9.67 -21.09
C ASP A 315 1.62 8.70 -19.89
N SER A 316 2.45 8.95 -18.91
CA SER A 316 2.57 8.12 -17.69
C SER A 316 1.71 8.62 -16.51
N ALA A 317 1.00 9.75 -16.66
CA ALA A 317 0.09 10.25 -15.64
C ALA A 317 -1.19 9.39 -15.57
N ILE A 318 -1.75 9.23 -14.35
CA ILE A 318 -2.98 8.43 -14.15
C ILE A 318 -4.24 9.31 -14.29
N ILE A 319 -4.15 10.59 -13.92
CA ILE A 319 -5.27 11.55 -13.88
C ILE A 319 -4.90 12.80 -14.67
#